data_710c03081f809472b1283f337e788216
#
_entry.id   710c03081f809472b1283f337e788216
#
_cell.length_a   1.000
_cell.length_b   1.000
_cell.length_c   1.000
_cell.angle_alpha   90.00
_cell.angle_beta   90.00
_cell.angle_gamma   90.00
#
_symmetry.space_group_name_H-M   'P 1'
#
loop_
_entity.id
_entity.type
_entity.pdbx_description
1 polymer ?
#
loop_
_entity_poly.entity_id
_entity_poly.type
_entity_poly.pdbx_seq_one_letter_code
_entity_poly.pdbx_strand_id
1 'polypeptide(L)'
;MRVVLAVVALLLTGCATTAAPQYNAADVMFLQMLIPQNQQGIDIVRLAAARPLPSSVKELAAAIEVTQQTETDDMRRWLHDWNQPETVAPQAHAGHGGMKMTAPDLAGALRTAPDSEFTRRFLDVLTGQQQGAVELAQAENGAAGGVNARARDLARRVIESRTAEVKQLLNVKA
;
A
#
# COMPACT_ATOMS: atom_id res chain seq x y z
N MET A 1 43.91 -55.03 -38.86
CA MET A 1 43.97 -53.91 -37.87
C MET A 1 42.62 -53.20 -37.92
N ARG A 2 41.80 -53.42 -36.92
CA ARG A 2 40.48 -52.70 -36.78
C ARG A 2 40.64 -51.63 -35.76
N VAL A 3 40.53 -50.35 -36.20
CA VAL A 3 40.54 -49.18 -35.31
C VAL A 3 39.13 -48.93 -34.84
N VAL A 4 38.88 -49.05 -33.53
CA VAL A 4 37.59 -48.74 -32.88
C VAL A 4 37.70 -47.27 -32.44
N LEU A 5 36.94 -46.38 -33.08
CA LEU A 5 36.77 -44.98 -32.63
C LEU A 5 35.70 -44.97 -31.49
N ALA A 6 36.16 -44.66 -30.30
CA ALA A 6 35.27 -44.36 -29.16
C ALA A 6 34.84 -42.91 -29.22
N VAL A 7 33.55 -42.66 -29.46
CA VAL A 7 32.93 -41.32 -29.37
C VAL A 7 32.53 -41.08 -27.92
N VAL A 8 33.24 -40.18 -27.23
CA VAL A 8 32.86 -39.71 -25.89
C VAL A 8 31.82 -38.60 -26.05
N ALA A 9 30.58 -38.89 -25.75
CA ALA A 9 29.52 -37.89 -25.67
C ALA A 9 29.61 -37.15 -24.32
N LEU A 10 30.07 -35.89 -24.32
CA LEU A 10 30.00 -35.00 -23.16
C LEU A 10 28.54 -34.57 -22.95
N LEU A 11 27.87 -35.08 -21.95
CA LEU A 11 26.59 -34.55 -21.45
C LEU A 11 26.84 -33.27 -20.66
N LEU A 12 26.63 -32.10 -21.29
CA LEU A 12 26.56 -30.81 -20.62
C LEU A 12 25.22 -30.73 -19.90
N THR A 13 25.18 -31.15 -18.63
CA THR A 13 24.08 -30.82 -17.70
C THR A 13 24.15 -29.34 -17.39
N GLY A 14 23.44 -28.54 -18.17
CA GLY A 14 23.22 -27.13 -17.87
C GLY A 14 22.36 -27.01 -16.60
N CYS A 15 22.94 -26.55 -15.48
CA CYS A 15 22.17 -26.08 -14.34
C CYS A 15 21.38 -24.85 -14.80
N ALA A 16 20.10 -25.03 -15.11
CA ALA A 16 19.17 -23.92 -15.25
C ALA A 16 19.02 -23.26 -13.85
N THR A 17 19.76 -22.20 -13.60
CA THR A 17 19.50 -21.31 -12.45
C THR A 17 18.12 -20.69 -12.70
N THR A 18 17.09 -21.19 -12.02
CA THR A 18 15.79 -20.52 -11.98
C THR A 18 16.03 -19.11 -11.39
N ALA A 19 15.85 -18.08 -12.21
CA ALA A 19 15.90 -16.71 -11.74
C ALA A 19 14.90 -16.56 -10.57
N ALA A 20 15.32 -15.90 -9.49
CA ALA A 20 14.44 -15.61 -8.37
C ALA A 20 13.17 -14.89 -8.88
N PRO A 21 11.99 -15.22 -8.38
CA PRO A 21 10.75 -14.58 -8.84
C PRO A 21 10.84 -13.06 -8.64
N GLN A 22 10.37 -12.32 -9.64
CA GLN A 22 10.41 -10.84 -9.60
C GLN A 22 9.49 -10.27 -8.51
N TYR A 23 8.51 -11.04 -8.04
CA TYR A 23 7.58 -10.73 -6.96
C TYR A 23 7.08 -12.02 -6.30
N ASN A 24 6.49 -11.92 -5.13
CA ASN A 24 5.87 -13.03 -4.41
C ASN A 24 4.41 -12.69 -4.02
N ALA A 25 3.76 -13.60 -3.30
CA ALA A 25 2.38 -13.41 -2.84
C ALA A 25 2.23 -12.24 -1.86
N ALA A 26 3.26 -11.93 -1.07
CA ALA A 26 3.23 -10.79 -0.14
C ALA A 26 3.24 -9.46 -0.90
N ASP A 27 4.09 -9.31 -1.94
CA ASP A 27 4.09 -8.13 -2.80
C ASP A 27 2.69 -7.89 -3.42
N VAL A 28 2.07 -8.94 -3.98
CA VAL A 28 0.73 -8.83 -4.58
C VAL A 28 -0.31 -8.43 -3.54
N MET A 29 -0.30 -9.10 -2.38
CA MET A 29 -1.21 -8.80 -1.28
C MET A 29 -1.06 -7.38 -0.77
N PHE A 30 0.17 -6.89 -0.59
CA PHE A 30 0.45 -5.52 -0.17
C PHE A 30 -0.20 -4.51 -1.11
N LEU A 31 0.00 -4.65 -2.43
CA LEU A 31 -0.59 -3.74 -3.41
C LEU A 31 -2.12 -3.82 -3.40
N GLN A 32 -2.69 -5.02 -3.36
CA GLN A 32 -4.14 -5.26 -3.33
C GLN A 32 -4.82 -4.69 -2.07
N MET A 33 -4.09 -4.58 -0.96
CA MET A 33 -4.59 -3.99 0.29
C MET A 33 -4.36 -2.48 0.34
N LEU A 34 -3.23 -1.97 -0.16
CA LEU A 34 -2.90 -0.55 -0.10
C LEU A 34 -3.71 0.27 -1.12
N ILE A 35 -4.07 -0.27 -2.29
CA ILE A 35 -4.90 0.41 -3.28
C ILE A 35 -6.24 0.87 -2.69
N PRO A 36 -7.11 0.00 -2.15
CA PRO A 36 -8.37 0.44 -1.57
C PRO A 36 -8.18 1.29 -0.31
N GLN A 37 -7.11 1.07 0.45
CA GLN A 37 -6.78 1.88 1.61
C GLN A 37 -6.42 3.32 1.19
N ASN A 38 -5.61 3.52 0.16
CA ASN A 38 -5.33 4.83 -0.43
C ASN A 38 -6.59 5.47 -1.01
N GLN A 39 -7.43 4.71 -1.72
CA GLN A 39 -8.70 5.23 -2.26
C GLN A 39 -9.61 5.78 -1.15
N GLN A 40 -9.72 5.06 -0.03
CA GLN A 40 -10.47 5.54 1.13
C GLN A 40 -9.83 6.80 1.73
N GLY A 41 -8.49 6.87 1.81
CA GLY A 41 -7.77 8.06 2.28
C GLY A 41 -8.06 9.27 1.40
N ILE A 42 -8.03 9.12 0.07
CA ILE A 42 -8.39 10.15 -0.90
C ILE A 42 -9.83 10.64 -0.66
N ASP A 43 -10.78 9.73 -0.46
CA ASP A 43 -12.18 10.10 -0.20
C ASP A 43 -12.35 10.87 1.12
N ILE A 44 -11.56 10.55 2.14
CA ILE A 44 -11.54 11.26 3.43
C ILE A 44 -10.96 12.67 3.26
N VAL A 45 -9.78 12.80 2.63
CA VAL A 45 -9.12 14.11 2.53
C VAL A 45 -9.86 15.09 1.62
N ARG A 46 -10.61 14.61 0.63
CA ARG A 46 -11.48 15.44 -0.21
C ARG A 46 -12.56 16.17 0.58
N LEU A 47 -12.99 15.64 1.72
CA LEU A 47 -13.95 16.33 2.59
C LEU A 47 -13.38 17.62 3.19
N ALA A 48 -12.05 17.74 3.29
CA ALA A 48 -11.37 18.92 3.83
C ALA A 48 -11.60 20.19 2.99
N ALA A 49 -11.76 20.05 1.68
CA ALA A 49 -11.83 21.20 0.75
C ALA A 49 -13.00 22.14 1.06
N ALA A 50 -14.19 21.60 1.34
CA ALA A 50 -15.43 22.34 1.55
C ALA A 50 -15.74 22.63 3.03
N ARG A 51 -14.85 22.30 3.95
CA ARG A 51 -15.10 22.39 5.40
C ARG A 51 -14.22 23.44 6.07
N PRO A 52 -14.64 24.03 7.21
CA PRO A 52 -13.87 25.04 7.94
C PRO A 52 -12.71 24.40 8.73
N LEU A 53 -11.65 24.04 8.02
CA LEU A 53 -10.41 23.50 8.60
C LEU A 53 -9.29 24.55 8.58
N PRO A 54 -8.30 24.45 9.48
CA PRO A 54 -7.07 25.23 9.40
C PRO A 54 -6.39 25.06 8.04
N SER A 55 -5.77 26.13 7.50
CA SER A 55 -5.09 26.09 6.19
C SER A 55 -4.03 25.00 6.11
N SER A 56 -3.24 24.84 7.18
CA SER A 56 -2.21 23.78 7.27
C SER A 56 -2.79 22.36 7.14
N VAL A 57 -4.00 22.13 7.66
CA VAL A 57 -4.68 20.84 7.52
C VAL A 57 -5.18 20.63 6.09
N LYS A 58 -5.70 21.69 5.45
CA LYS A 58 -6.12 21.63 4.04
C LYS A 58 -4.95 21.38 3.10
N GLU A 59 -3.82 22.04 3.33
CA GLU A 59 -2.58 21.83 2.57
C GLU A 59 -2.06 20.40 2.72
N LEU A 60 -2.03 19.89 3.95
CA LEU A 60 -1.66 18.49 4.21
C LEU A 60 -2.62 17.51 3.53
N ALA A 61 -3.93 17.73 3.61
CA ALA A 61 -4.94 16.90 2.96
C ALA A 61 -4.75 16.87 1.43
N ALA A 62 -4.47 18.02 0.80
CA ALA A 62 -4.20 18.10 -0.64
C ALA A 62 -2.90 17.36 -1.01
N ALA A 63 -1.84 17.46 -0.21
CA ALA A 63 -0.60 16.74 -0.44
C ALA A 63 -0.79 15.21 -0.33
N ILE A 64 -1.55 14.75 0.66
CA ILE A 64 -1.93 13.35 0.84
C ILE A 64 -2.71 12.84 -0.37
N GLU A 65 -3.71 13.62 -0.87
CA GLU A 65 -4.49 13.23 -2.05
C GLU A 65 -3.60 12.96 -3.26
N VAL A 66 -2.71 13.89 -3.60
CA VAL A 66 -1.80 13.76 -4.76
C VAL A 66 -0.87 12.56 -4.62
N THR A 67 -0.29 12.38 -3.43
CA THR A 67 0.63 11.28 -3.16
C THR A 67 -0.07 9.92 -3.27
N GLN A 68 -1.23 9.77 -2.60
CA GLN A 68 -1.98 8.51 -2.62
C GLN A 68 -2.53 8.17 -4.01
N GLN A 69 -2.92 9.18 -4.80
CA GLN A 69 -3.34 8.95 -6.19
C GLN A 69 -2.18 8.41 -7.02
N THR A 70 -0.99 9.04 -6.94
CA THR A 70 0.20 8.60 -7.67
C THR A 70 0.61 7.17 -7.29
N GLU A 71 0.64 6.87 -5.98
CA GLU A 71 0.94 5.54 -5.48
C GLU A 71 -0.06 4.49 -6.01
N THR A 72 -1.35 4.84 -6.02
CA THR A 72 -2.42 3.95 -6.51
C THR A 72 -2.25 3.63 -7.99
N ASP A 73 -1.94 4.64 -8.80
CA ASP A 73 -1.72 4.46 -10.24
C ASP A 73 -0.47 3.61 -10.52
N ASP A 74 0.60 3.80 -9.74
CA ASP A 74 1.80 2.97 -9.83
C ASP A 74 1.52 1.51 -9.48
N MET A 75 0.82 1.26 -8.37
CA MET A 75 0.47 -0.09 -7.92
C MET A 75 -0.42 -0.83 -8.92
N ARG A 76 -1.39 -0.15 -9.53
CA ARG A 76 -2.24 -0.71 -10.58
C ARG A 76 -1.43 -1.15 -11.79
N ARG A 77 -0.48 -0.30 -12.24
CA ARG A 77 0.42 -0.67 -13.33
C ARG A 77 1.26 -1.89 -12.99
N TRP A 78 1.80 -1.98 -11.77
CA TRP A 78 2.62 -3.14 -11.38
C TRP A 78 1.80 -4.43 -11.31
N LEU A 79 0.59 -4.40 -10.74
CA LEU A 79 -0.31 -5.56 -10.75
C LEU A 79 -0.67 -6.00 -12.17
N HIS A 80 -0.95 -5.05 -13.06
CA HIS A 80 -1.18 -5.33 -14.48
C HIS A 80 0.04 -5.99 -15.13
N ASP A 81 1.24 -5.44 -14.94
CA ASP A 81 2.50 -5.98 -15.49
C ASP A 81 2.79 -7.40 -14.96
N TRP A 82 2.37 -7.68 -13.73
CA TRP A 82 2.49 -9.00 -13.11
C TRP A 82 1.34 -9.95 -13.49
N ASN A 83 0.40 -9.52 -14.32
CA ASN A 83 -0.82 -10.25 -14.65
C ASN A 83 -1.60 -10.72 -13.39
N GLN A 84 -1.67 -9.83 -12.38
CA GLN A 84 -2.37 -10.04 -11.13
C GLN A 84 -3.63 -9.17 -11.07
N PRO A 85 -4.74 -9.66 -10.51
CA PRO A 85 -5.95 -8.85 -10.35
C PRO A 85 -5.73 -7.70 -9.36
N GLU A 86 -6.35 -6.54 -9.62
CA GLU A 86 -6.33 -5.40 -8.69
C GLU A 86 -7.10 -5.70 -7.40
N THR A 87 -8.20 -6.44 -7.53
CA THR A 87 -9.07 -6.76 -6.40
C THR A 87 -9.20 -8.27 -6.21
N VAL A 88 -9.38 -8.67 -4.98
CA VAL A 88 -9.68 -10.05 -4.58
C VAL A 88 -10.93 -10.08 -3.71
N ALA A 89 -11.50 -11.28 -3.52
CA ALA A 89 -12.63 -11.44 -2.61
C ALA A 89 -12.28 -10.88 -1.20
N PRO A 90 -13.20 -10.19 -0.51
CA PRO A 90 -12.93 -9.57 0.78
C PRO A 90 -12.31 -10.51 1.83
N GLN A 91 -12.64 -11.79 1.77
CA GLN A 91 -12.15 -12.82 2.67
C GLN A 91 -10.73 -13.31 2.36
N ALA A 92 -10.19 -13.01 1.18
CA ALA A 92 -8.87 -13.49 0.77
C ALA A 92 -7.73 -13.00 1.69
N HIS A 93 -7.93 -11.86 2.34
CA HIS A 93 -6.95 -11.25 3.26
C HIS A 93 -7.24 -11.50 4.75
N ALA A 94 -8.30 -12.26 5.09
CA ALA A 94 -8.68 -12.49 6.49
C ALA A 94 -7.57 -13.17 7.31
N GLY A 95 -6.83 -14.10 6.71
CA GLY A 95 -5.72 -14.80 7.35
C GLY A 95 -4.48 -13.93 7.63
N HIS A 96 -4.42 -12.72 7.07
CA HIS A 96 -3.30 -11.77 7.21
C HIS A 96 -3.66 -10.52 8.00
N GLY A 97 -4.67 -10.59 8.88
CA GLY A 97 -5.13 -9.46 9.70
C GLY A 97 -6.18 -8.59 9.04
N GLY A 98 -6.65 -8.95 7.83
CA GLY A 98 -7.70 -8.25 7.11
C GLY A 98 -7.29 -6.88 6.55
N MET A 99 -8.26 -6.20 5.94
CA MET A 99 -8.08 -4.86 5.38
C MET A 99 -7.97 -3.82 6.51
N LYS A 100 -6.93 -2.99 6.46
CA LYS A 100 -6.71 -1.88 7.41
C LYS A 100 -7.49 -0.63 6.98
N MET A 101 -8.80 -0.78 6.85
CA MET A 101 -9.71 0.27 6.40
C MET A 101 -10.33 1.01 7.58
N THR A 102 -10.60 2.31 7.40
CA THR A 102 -11.49 3.04 8.31
C THR A 102 -12.88 2.40 8.25
N ALA A 103 -13.48 2.13 9.39
CA ALA A 103 -14.80 1.54 9.45
C ALA A 103 -15.85 2.40 8.71
N PRO A 104 -16.78 1.81 7.93
CA PRO A 104 -17.73 2.56 7.11
C PRO A 104 -18.62 3.54 7.90
N ASP A 105 -18.97 3.20 9.13
CA ASP A 105 -19.73 4.05 10.03
C ASP A 105 -18.96 5.33 10.44
N LEU A 106 -17.66 5.22 10.68
CA LEU A 106 -16.79 6.38 10.96
C LEU A 106 -16.66 7.31 9.75
N ALA A 107 -16.47 6.76 8.56
CA ALA A 107 -16.41 7.53 7.31
C ALA A 107 -17.76 8.21 7.02
N GLY A 108 -18.89 7.52 7.28
CA GLY A 108 -20.24 8.06 7.17
C GLY A 108 -20.49 9.19 8.18
N ALA A 109 -20.13 8.98 9.44
CA ALA A 109 -20.26 9.96 10.50
C ALA A 109 -19.42 11.23 10.24
N LEU A 110 -18.27 11.09 9.58
CA LEU A 110 -17.45 12.23 9.19
C LEU A 110 -18.14 13.10 8.13
N ARG A 111 -18.77 12.50 7.13
CA ARG A 111 -19.48 13.24 6.07
C ARG A 111 -20.63 14.09 6.61
N THR A 112 -21.34 13.61 7.62
CA THR A 112 -22.52 14.24 8.23
C THR A 112 -22.21 15.04 9.49
N ALA A 113 -20.95 15.08 9.92
CA ALA A 113 -20.54 15.79 11.15
C ALA A 113 -20.84 17.30 11.04
N PRO A 114 -21.39 17.94 12.10
CA PRO A 114 -21.51 19.38 12.15
C PRO A 114 -20.13 20.06 12.14
N ASP A 115 -20.06 21.30 11.64
CA ASP A 115 -18.78 22.01 11.51
C ASP A 115 -18.03 22.17 12.83
N SER A 116 -18.75 22.32 13.95
CA SER A 116 -18.16 22.41 15.29
C SER A 116 -17.39 21.16 15.73
N GLU A 117 -17.70 19.98 15.14
CA GLU A 117 -17.06 18.72 15.47
C GLU A 117 -16.17 18.18 14.34
N PHE A 118 -16.35 18.73 13.14
CA PHE A 118 -15.73 18.17 11.93
C PHE A 118 -14.21 18.13 12.04
N THR A 119 -13.56 19.23 12.46
CA THR A 119 -12.09 19.27 12.58
C THR A 119 -11.55 18.13 13.43
N ARG A 120 -12.09 17.97 14.65
CA ARG A 120 -11.65 16.91 15.56
C ARG A 120 -11.84 15.53 14.96
N ARG A 121 -13.04 15.24 14.43
CA ARG A 121 -13.38 13.94 13.83
C ARG A 121 -12.52 13.64 12.60
N PHE A 122 -12.28 14.66 11.75
CA PHE A 122 -11.42 14.54 10.57
C PHE A 122 -9.99 14.16 10.96
N LEU A 123 -9.41 14.84 11.94
CA LEU A 123 -8.06 14.55 12.43
C LEU A 123 -7.97 13.15 13.04
N ASP A 124 -8.99 12.70 13.77
CA ASP A 124 -9.04 11.35 14.35
C ASP A 124 -9.09 10.27 13.26
N VAL A 125 -10.02 10.42 12.32
CA VAL A 125 -10.24 9.46 11.23
C VAL A 125 -9.02 9.39 10.32
N LEU A 126 -8.46 10.54 9.92
CA LEU A 126 -7.30 10.59 9.04
C LEU A 126 -6.06 10.03 9.73
N THR A 127 -5.85 10.31 11.02
CA THR A 127 -4.74 9.72 11.79
C THR A 127 -4.81 8.18 11.78
N GLY A 128 -5.99 7.60 12.08
CA GLY A 128 -6.17 6.16 12.06
C GLY A 128 -5.97 5.55 10.66
N GLN A 129 -6.44 6.24 9.62
CA GLN A 129 -6.27 5.83 8.23
C GLN A 129 -4.77 5.79 7.86
N GLN A 130 -3.99 6.80 8.20
CA GLN A 130 -2.55 6.81 7.93
C GLN A 130 -1.79 5.75 8.73
N GLN A 131 -2.18 5.49 9.98
CA GLN A 131 -1.59 4.40 10.79
C GLN A 131 -1.83 3.02 10.17
N GLY A 132 -3.03 2.78 9.64
CA GLY A 132 -3.35 1.54 8.92
C GLY A 132 -2.44 1.30 7.71
N ALA A 133 -2.10 2.34 6.93
CA ALA A 133 -1.16 2.24 5.83
C ALA A 133 0.27 1.89 6.31
N VAL A 134 0.71 2.47 7.44
CA VAL A 134 2.01 2.14 8.04
C VAL A 134 2.08 0.65 8.41
N GLU A 135 1.03 0.10 9.02
CA GLU A 135 0.98 -1.32 9.37
C GLU A 135 1.09 -2.24 8.15
N LEU A 136 0.38 -1.92 7.05
CA LEU A 136 0.49 -2.66 5.79
C LEU A 136 1.91 -2.62 5.22
N ALA A 137 2.51 -1.44 5.21
CA ALA A 137 3.85 -1.25 4.69
C ALA A 137 4.94 -1.91 5.56
N GLN A 138 4.75 -1.96 6.87
CA GLN A 138 5.63 -2.70 7.78
C GLN A 138 5.58 -4.21 7.53
N ALA A 139 4.41 -4.76 7.24
CA ALA A 139 4.25 -6.17 6.90
C ALA A 139 5.00 -6.51 5.60
N GLU A 140 4.91 -5.64 4.57
CA GLU A 140 5.63 -5.79 3.30
C GLU A 140 7.15 -5.78 3.50
N ASN A 141 7.68 -4.93 4.37
CA ASN A 141 9.11 -4.85 4.64
C ASN A 141 9.60 -5.84 5.71
N GLY A 142 8.71 -6.63 6.31
CA GLY A 142 9.03 -7.63 7.31
C GLY A 142 9.79 -8.84 6.76
N ALA A 143 10.21 -9.74 7.65
CA ALA A 143 10.98 -10.94 7.28
C ALA A 143 10.22 -11.92 6.36
N ALA A 144 8.89 -11.98 6.49
CA ALA A 144 8.00 -12.78 5.63
C ALA A 144 7.32 -11.93 4.55
N GLY A 145 7.79 -10.72 4.30
CA GLY A 145 7.21 -9.75 3.38
C GLY A 145 7.57 -9.99 1.92
N GLY A 146 7.42 -8.92 1.14
CA GLY A 146 7.69 -8.94 -0.30
C GLY A 146 9.17 -9.06 -0.66
N VAL A 147 9.41 -9.44 -1.89
CA VAL A 147 10.76 -9.56 -2.48
C VAL A 147 10.98 -8.55 -3.61
N ASN A 148 9.91 -7.95 -4.12
CA ASN A 148 9.99 -6.99 -5.22
C ASN A 148 10.59 -5.67 -4.74
N ALA A 149 11.64 -5.21 -5.41
CA ALA A 149 12.35 -3.99 -5.02
C ALA A 149 11.47 -2.74 -5.07
N ARG A 150 10.54 -2.62 -6.04
CA ARG A 150 9.63 -1.47 -6.17
C ARG A 150 8.58 -1.46 -5.08
N ALA A 151 7.96 -2.63 -4.79
CA ALA A 151 6.97 -2.75 -3.73
C ALA A 151 7.56 -2.44 -2.36
N ARG A 152 8.73 -2.98 -2.05
CA ARG A 152 9.46 -2.69 -0.81
C ARG A 152 9.93 -1.24 -0.71
N ASP A 153 10.31 -0.62 -1.83
CA ASP A 153 10.65 0.80 -1.86
C ASP A 153 9.42 1.67 -1.58
N LEU A 154 8.27 1.36 -2.21
CA LEU A 154 7.00 2.01 -1.90
C LEU A 154 6.66 1.86 -0.41
N ALA A 155 6.76 0.65 0.15
CA ALA A 155 6.48 0.40 1.55
C ALA A 155 7.38 1.26 2.50
N ARG A 156 8.68 1.42 2.19
CA ARG A 156 9.55 2.33 2.96
C ARG A 156 9.06 3.78 2.90
N ARG A 157 8.73 4.27 1.71
CA ARG A 157 8.20 5.64 1.54
C ARG A 157 6.87 5.84 2.26
N VAL A 158 5.97 4.86 2.20
CA VAL A 158 4.70 4.89 2.95
C VAL A 158 4.97 4.97 4.45
N ILE A 159 5.85 4.15 5.01
CA ILE A 159 6.19 4.22 6.45
C ILE A 159 6.71 5.62 6.81
N GLU A 160 7.63 6.16 6.05
CA GLU A 160 8.25 7.45 6.32
C GLU A 160 7.24 8.60 6.20
N SER A 161 6.54 8.72 5.07
CA SER A 161 5.59 9.81 4.82
C SER A 161 4.41 9.76 5.78
N ARG A 162 3.75 8.60 5.94
CA ARG A 162 2.58 8.47 6.81
C ARG A 162 2.91 8.70 8.28
N THR A 163 4.10 8.27 8.73
CA THR A 163 4.56 8.57 10.11
C THR A 163 4.76 10.06 10.32
N ALA A 164 5.30 10.78 9.31
CA ALA A 164 5.44 12.23 9.38
C ALA A 164 4.08 12.95 9.38
N GLU A 165 3.15 12.50 8.53
CA GLU A 165 1.77 13.03 8.45
C GLU A 165 1.01 12.83 9.76
N VAL A 166 1.10 11.64 10.38
CA VAL A 166 0.51 11.37 11.71
C VAL A 166 1.06 12.34 12.76
N LYS A 167 2.36 12.60 12.78
CA LYS A 167 2.94 13.60 13.70
C LYS A 167 2.37 15.00 13.46
N GLN A 168 2.21 15.42 12.20
CA GLN A 168 1.62 16.72 11.87
C GLN A 168 0.17 16.80 12.33
N LEU A 169 -0.66 15.76 12.06
CA LEU A 169 -2.06 15.70 12.49
C LEU A 169 -2.20 15.76 14.03
N LEU A 170 -1.36 15.06 14.75
CA LEU A 170 -1.35 15.08 16.22
C LEU A 170 -0.96 16.45 16.77
N ASN A 171 -0.01 17.16 16.14
CA ASN A 171 0.36 18.51 16.56
C ASN A 171 -0.77 19.55 16.37
N VAL A 172 -1.65 19.36 15.39
CA VAL A 172 -2.84 20.22 15.21
C VAL A 172 -3.89 19.97 16.30
N LYS A 173 -3.94 18.74 16.86
CA LYS A 173 -4.89 18.38 17.92
C LYS A 173 -4.49 18.92 19.31
N ALA A 174 -3.22 19.18 19.51
CA ALA A 174 -2.68 19.70 20.79
C ALA A 174 -2.99 21.19 20.97
#